data_c8cd5037d400a3b7647d0d9e8e647fe6
#
_entry.id   c8cd5037d400a3b7647d0d9e8e647fe6
#
_cell.length_a   1.000
_cell.length_b   1.000
_cell.length_c   1.000
_cell.angle_alpha   90.00
_cell.angle_beta   90.00
_cell.angle_gamma   90.00
#
_symmetry.space_group_name_H-M   'P 1'
#
loop_
_entity.id
_entity.type
_entity.pdbx_description
1 polymer ?
#
loop_
_entity_poly.entity_id
_entity_poly.type
_entity_poly.pdbx_seq_one_letter_code
_entity_poly.pdbx_strand_id
1 'polypeptide(L)'
;MPWEQKTFKYSLGNFKLQSGKVLKDAFLLVDVQGKLNSNKSNAIIYATCYAGSHGFNSMSYGLDRALDPSKYCIITPNLMCSGHSSSPSNTSAPQDGPRFPEITYYDNINAQYKLMTEYFGITNPLMYIGFSMGAQQA
;
A
#
# COMPACT_ATOMS: atom_id res chain seq x y z
N MET A 1 2.26 -16.94 13.56
CA MET A 1 3.36 -16.57 12.64
C MET A 1 4.61 -16.33 13.48
N PRO A 2 5.81 -16.69 13.01
CA PRO A 2 7.05 -16.50 13.75
C PRO A 2 7.59 -15.06 13.72
N TRP A 3 6.87 -14.11 13.12
CA TRP A 3 7.18 -12.68 13.04
C TRP A 3 5.95 -11.83 13.34
N GLU A 4 6.15 -10.54 13.61
CA GLU A 4 5.06 -9.58 13.80
C GLU A 4 4.28 -9.38 12.50
N GLN A 5 2.95 -9.33 12.60
CA GLN A 5 2.05 -9.08 11.49
C GLN A 5 0.98 -8.06 11.90
N LYS A 6 0.71 -7.10 11.04
CA LYS A 6 -0.32 -6.10 11.28
C LYS A 6 -0.98 -5.67 9.97
N THR A 7 -2.31 -5.69 9.94
CA THR A 7 -3.10 -5.12 8.84
C THR A 7 -3.94 -3.97 9.40
N PHE A 8 -3.93 -2.82 8.73
CA PHE A 8 -4.66 -1.63 9.18
C PHE A 8 -5.06 -0.71 8.04
N LYS A 9 -6.04 0.15 8.28
CA LYS A 9 -6.41 1.23 7.36
C LYS A 9 -5.58 2.47 7.69
N TYR A 10 -4.85 2.98 6.71
CA TYR A 10 -4.20 4.28 6.77
C TYR A 10 -5.11 5.32 6.13
N SER A 11 -5.54 6.32 6.91
CA SER A 11 -6.38 7.41 6.40
C SER A 11 -5.55 8.39 5.58
N LEU A 12 -6.02 8.69 4.37
CA LEU A 12 -5.51 9.75 3.51
C LEU A 12 -6.36 11.03 3.65
N GLY A 13 -7.50 10.94 4.36
CA GLY A 13 -8.47 12.03 4.48
C GLY A 13 -9.03 12.46 3.13
N ASN A 14 -9.17 13.76 2.93
CA ASN A 14 -9.56 14.35 1.65
C ASN A 14 -8.35 14.36 0.71
N PHE A 15 -8.22 13.34 -0.11
CA PHE A 15 -7.06 13.09 -0.95
C PHE A 15 -7.24 13.74 -2.33
N LYS A 16 -6.39 14.71 -2.65
CA LYS A 16 -6.39 15.39 -3.96
C LYS A 16 -5.77 14.48 -5.01
N LEU A 17 -6.52 14.22 -6.07
CA LEU A 17 -6.12 13.40 -7.21
C LEU A 17 -5.40 14.22 -8.28
N GLN A 18 -4.67 13.55 -9.15
CA GLN A 18 -4.01 14.15 -10.32
C GLN A 18 -4.98 14.93 -11.20
N SER A 19 -6.21 14.45 -11.33
CA SER A 19 -7.29 15.11 -12.07
C SER A 19 -7.76 16.44 -11.45
N GLY A 20 -7.29 16.77 -10.25
CA GLY A 20 -7.76 17.92 -9.46
C GLY A 20 -9.00 17.64 -8.62
N LYS A 21 -9.69 16.50 -8.83
CA LYS A 21 -10.80 16.07 -7.97
C LYS A 21 -10.27 15.69 -6.58
N VAL A 22 -11.17 15.66 -5.61
CA VAL A 22 -10.85 15.24 -4.23
C VAL A 22 -11.64 13.96 -3.93
N LEU A 23 -10.92 12.89 -3.58
CA LEU A 23 -11.52 11.68 -3.02
C LEU A 23 -11.67 11.88 -1.52
N LYS A 24 -12.91 11.90 -1.04
CA LYS A 24 -13.24 12.10 0.38
C LYS A 24 -13.01 10.81 1.17
N ASP A 25 -12.54 10.98 2.40
CA ASP A 25 -12.30 9.88 3.34
C ASP A 25 -11.49 8.73 2.73
N ALA A 26 -10.54 9.08 1.86
CA ALA A 26 -9.67 8.12 1.19
C ALA A 26 -8.81 7.35 2.19
N PHE A 27 -8.55 6.09 1.90
CA PHE A 27 -7.69 5.24 2.73
C PHE A 27 -6.93 4.20 1.90
N LEU A 28 -5.80 3.76 2.44
CA LEU A 28 -5.11 2.54 2.02
C LEU A 28 -5.30 1.45 3.06
N LEU A 29 -5.63 0.23 2.63
CA LEU A 29 -5.46 -0.96 3.46
C LEU A 29 -4.01 -1.40 3.34
N VAL A 30 -3.31 -1.46 4.46
CA VAL A 30 -1.87 -1.74 4.53
C VAL A 30 -1.63 -3.00 5.34
N ASP A 31 -0.86 -3.91 4.79
CA ASP A 31 -0.35 -5.08 5.50
C ASP A 31 1.15 -4.91 5.76
N VAL A 32 1.58 -5.24 6.97
CA VAL A 32 2.98 -5.14 7.41
C VAL A 32 3.41 -6.48 7.96
N GLN A 33 4.50 -7.00 7.45
CA GLN A 33 5.10 -8.25 7.88
C GLN A 33 6.53 -7.98 8.38
N GLY A 34 6.84 -8.44 9.58
CA GLY A 34 8.11 -8.14 10.25
C GLY A 34 8.11 -6.80 10.97
N LYS A 35 9.26 -6.41 11.47
CA LYS A 35 9.43 -5.22 12.31
C LYS A 35 10.39 -4.21 11.69
N LEU A 36 9.96 -2.96 11.66
CA LEU A 36 10.81 -1.86 11.22
C LEU A 36 11.90 -1.58 12.29
N ASN A 37 13.15 -1.58 11.88
CA ASN A 37 14.26 -1.26 12.77
C ASN A 37 14.33 0.25 13.07
N SER A 38 15.11 0.64 14.08
CA SER A 38 15.17 2.01 14.59
C SER A 38 15.63 3.03 13.54
N ASN A 39 16.55 2.65 12.66
CA ASN A 39 17.05 3.51 11.58
C ASN A 39 16.28 3.33 10.26
N LYS A 40 15.23 2.49 10.24
CA LYS A 40 14.32 2.25 9.11
C LYS A 40 15.00 1.71 7.85
N SER A 41 16.19 1.13 7.99
CA SER A 41 17.02 0.65 6.87
C SER A 41 16.59 -0.70 6.30
N ASN A 42 15.64 -1.40 6.96
CA ASN A 42 15.15 -2.72 6.55
C ASN A 42 13.75 -2.69 5.92
N ALA A 43 13.25 -1.52 5.54
CA ALA A 43 11.93 -1.37 4.93
C ALA A 43 11.92 -1.80 3.46
N ILE A 44 11.03 -2.71 3.11
CA ILE A 44 10.75 -3.11 1.73
C ILE A 44 9.29 -2.74 1.42
N ILE A 45 9.08 -2.00 0.35
CA ILE A 45 7.75 -1.68 -0.14
C ILE A 45 7.37 -2.71 -1.20
N TYR A 46 6.26 -3.40 -1.00
CA TYR A 46 5.79 -4.43 -1.93
C TYR A 46 4.35 -4.14 -2.36
N ALA A 47 4.17 -3.25 -3.34
CA ALA A 47 2.85 -2.88 -3.86
C ALA A 47 2.12 -4.09 -4.49
N THR A 48 0.79 -4.11 -4.34
CA THR A 48 -0.04 -5.16 -4.93
C THR A 48 -0.19 -4.99 -6.45
N CYS A 49 -0.44 -6.08 -7.16
CA CYS A 49 -0.71 -6.06 -8.60
C CYS A 49 -2.21 -5.84 -8.89
N TYR A 50 -2.56 -5.71 -10.19
CA TYR A 50 -3.96 -5.67 -10.64
C TYR A 50 -4.70 -6.93 -10.15
N ALA A 51 -5.90 -6.72 -9.62
CA ALA A 51 -6.72 -7.78 -9.01
C ALA A 51 -6.03 -8.55 -7.85
N GLY A 52 -4.83 -8.15 -7.45
CA GLY A 52 -4.11 -8.73 -6.32
C GLY A 52 -4.42 -8.04 -4.99
N SER A 53 -4.10 -8.72 -3.91
CA SER A 53 -4.15 -8.20 -2.56
C SER A 53 -2.85 -8.52 -1.83
N HIS A 54 -2.69 -7.98 -0.62
CA HIS A 54 -1.58 -8.37 0.26
C HIS A 54 -1.53 -9.89 0.48
N GLY A 55 -2.69 -10.59 0.47
CA GLY A 55 -2.74 -12.05 0.55
C GLY A 55 -2.05 -12.75 -0.63
N PHE A 56 -2.10 -12.18 -1.84
CA PHE A 56 -1.34 -12.68 -2.99
C PHE A 56 0.17 -12.49 -2.78
N ASN A 57 0.58 -11.32 -2.32
CA ASN A 57 1.99 -11.03 -2.07
C ASN A 57 2.57 -11.94 -0.97
N SER A 58 1.74 -12.39 -0.02
CA SER A 58 2.16 -13.25 1.09
C SER A 58 2.77 -14.59 0.67
N MET A 59 2.50 -15.04 -0.55
CA MET A 59 3.11 -16.25 -1.11
C MET A 59 4.62 -16.08 -1.40
N SER A 60 5.11 -14.86 -1.46
CA SER A 60 6.50 -14.55 -1.82
C SER A 60 7.44 -14.47 -0.62
N TYR A 61 6.93 -14.33 0.59
CA TYR A 61 7.77 -14.16 1.77
C TYR A 61 7.64 -15.32 2.78
N GLY A 62 8.63 -15.45 3.63
CA GLY A 62 8.74 -16.47 4.65
C GLY A 62 10.15 -16.58 5.19
N LEU A 63 10.33 -17.37 6.26
CA LEU A 63 11.66 -17.65 6.80
C LEU A 63 12.56 -18.28 5.73
N ASP A 64 13.82 -17.87 5.72
CA ASP A 64 14.86 -18.35 4.79
C ASP A 64 14.55 -18.11 3.30
N ARG A 65 13.58 -17.25 2.99
CA ARG A 65 13.35 -16.74 1.64
C ARG A 65 14.05 -15.39 1.42
N ALA A 66 14.13 -14.94 0.17
CA ALA A 66 14.67 -13.62 -0.16
C ALA A 66 13.91 -12.49 0.57
N LEU A 67 12.59 -12.63 0.70
CA LEU A 67 11.72 -11.74 1.47
C LEU A 67 11.41 -12.37 2.83
N ASP A 68 12.35 -12.31 3.74
CA ASP A 68 12.27 -12.88 5.08
C ASP A 68 11.80 -11.83 6.10
N PRO A 69 10.55 -11.96 6.64
CA PRO A 69 10.03 -10.98 7.60
C PRO A 69 10.72 -10.98 8.96
N SER A 70 11.58 -11.96 9.25
CA SER A 70 12.44 -11.91 10.46
C SER A 70 13.60 -10.92 10.32
N LYS A 71 13.94 -10.55 9.07
CA LYS A 71 15.04 -9.64 8.72
C LYS A 71 14.54 -8.29 8.21
N TYR A 72 13.44 -8.31 7.46
CA TYR A 72 12.89 -7.13 6.77
C TYR A 72 11.51 -6.76 7.31
N CYS A 73 11.20 -5.48 7.23
CA CYS A 73 9.85 -4.96 7.39
C CYS A 73 9.23 -4.82 6.00
N ILE A 74 8.35 -5.74 5.63
CA ILE A 74 7.70 -5.76 4.32
C ILE A 74 6.36 -5.04 4.46
N ILE A 75 6.22 -3.91 3.78
CA ILE A 75 5.04 -3.06 3.81
C ILE A 75 4.31 -3.21 2.48
N THR A 76 3.09 -3.71 2.55
CA THR A 76 2.25 -3.98 1.37
C THR A 76 1.02 -3.07 1.38
N PRO A 77 1.09 -1.89 0.73
CA PRO A 77 -0.10 -1.09 0.48
C PRO A 77 -0.93 -1.74 -0.62
N ASN A 78 -2.22 -1.99 -0.34
CA ASN A 78 -3.15 -2.40 -1.39
C ASN A 78 -3.48 -1.19 -2.26
N LEU A 79 -3.52 -1.38 -3.58
CA LEU A 79 -3.85 -0.31 -4.52
C LEU A 79 -5.28 0.21 -4.31
N MET A 80 -5.49 1.50 -4.51
CA MET A 80 -6.85 2.04 -4.71
C MET A 80 -7.47 1.38 -5.94
N CYS A 81 -8.78 1.27 -5.97
CA CYS A 81 -9.58 0.55 -6.97
C CYS A 81 -9.44 -0.98 -6.97
N SER A 82 -8.73 -1.57 -6.01
CA SER A 82 -8.59 -3.04 -5.88
C SER A 82 -9.71 -3.70 -5.05
N GLY A 83 -10.61 -2.92 -4.47
CA GLY A 83 -11.63 -3.40 -3.53
C GLY A 83 -11.17 -3.45 -2.07
N HIS A 84 -9.89 -3.32 -1.79
CA HIS A 84 -9.31 -3.37 -0.44
C HIS A 84 -9.04 -1.97 0.13
N SER A 85 -8.34 -1.11 -0.60
CA SER A 85 -8.24 0.33 -0.35
C SER A 85 -9.44 1.04 -0.96
N SER A 86 -9.52 2.36 -0.86
CA SER A 86 -10.62 3.16 -1.45
C SER A 86 -10.94 2.70 -2.86
N SER A 87 -12.18 2.33 -3.11
CA SER A 87 -12.65 1.72 -4.34
C SER A 87 -14.12 2.07 -4.59
N PRO A 88 -14.64 1.94 -5.81
CA PRO A 88 -16.05 2.16 -6.11
C PRO A 88 -17.00 1.38 -5.22
N SER A 89 -16.59 0.16 -4.80
CA SER A 89 -17.40 -0.77 -4.02
C SER A 89 -17.43 -0.49 -2.52
N ASN A 90 -16.52 0.33 -1.99
CA ASN A 90 -16.39 0.57 -0.55
C ASN A 90 -16.34 2.05 -0.17
N THR A 91 -16.61 2.95 -1.10
CA THR A 91 -16.69 4.38 -0.89
C THR A 91 -18.15 4.80 -0.77
N SER A 92 -18.44 5.72 0.14
CA SER A 92 -19.79 6.22 0.39
C SER A 92 -20.24 7.22 -0.68
N ALA A 93 -21.57 7.36 -0.84
CA ALA A 93 -22.13 8.42 -1.68
C ALA A 93 -21.60 9.81 -1.24
N PRO A 94 -21.39 10.73 -2.16
CA PRO A 94 -21.76 10.71 -3.58
C PRO A 94 -20.66 10.16 -4.53
N GLN A 95 -19.61 9.53 -4.00
CA GLN A 95 -18.46 9.04 -4.78
C GLN A 95 -18.42 7.51 -4.89
N ASP A 96 -19.55 6.84 -4.70
CA ASP A 96 -19.71 5.38 -4.79
C ASP A 96 -19.96 4.88 -6.23
N GLY A 97 -19.67 3.62 -6.48
CA GLY A 97 -19.96 2.96 -7.73
C GLY A 97 -19.45 3.74 -8.95
N PRO A 98 -20.30 4.00 -9.96
CA PRO A 98 -19.89 4.70 -11.19
C PRO A 98 -19.55 6.19 -10.98
N ARG A 99 -19.83 6.75 -9.81
CA ARG A 99 -19.46 8.12 -9.45
C ARG A 99 -18.08 8.23 -8.81
N PHE A 100 -17.43 7.10 -8.57
CA PHE A 100 -16.07 7.07 -8.05
C PHE A 100 -15.12 7.77 -9.02
N PRO A 101 -14.23 8.66 -8.55
CA PRO A 101 -13.33 9.38 -9.44
C PRO A 101 -12.28 8.43 -10.04
N GLU A 102 -11.80 8.78 -11.23
CA GLU A 102 -10.69 8.07 -11.87
C GLU A 102 -9.44 8.17 -11.02
N ILE A 103 -8.79 7.04 -10.79
CA ILE A 103 -7.53 6.90 -10.05
C ILE A 103 -6.43 6.50 -11.02
N THR A 104 -5.33 7.24 -11.01
CA THR A 104 -4.15 6.97 -11.85
C THR A 104 -3.06 6.25 -11.06
N TYR A 105 -2.01 5.81 -11.76
CA TYR A 105 -0.78 5.33 -11.11
C TYR A 105 -0.15 6.39 -10.21
N TYR A 106 -0.14 7.64 -10.69
CA TYR A 106 0.38 8.77 -9.93
C TYR A 106 -0.35 8.94 -8.59
N ASP A 107 -1.66 8.78 -8.58
CA ASP A 107 -2.45 8.87 -7.36
C ASP A 107 -2.07 7.76 -6.37
N ASN A 108 -1.91 6.52 -6.86
CA ASN A 108 -1.46 5.40 -6.04
C ASN A 108 -0.05 5.61 -5.49
N ILE A 109 0.90 6.06 -6.33
CA ILE A 109 2.27 6.35 -5.91
C ILE A 109 2.29 7.47 -4.86
N ASN A 110 1.53 8.54 -5.08
CA ASN A 110 1.45 9.65 -4.15
C ASN A 110 0.84 9.23 -2.80
N ALA A 111 -0.19 8.37 -2.81
CA ALA A 111 -0.77 7.82 -1.60
C ALA A 111 0.24 6.95 -0.82
N GLN A 112 1.01 6.14 -1.52
CA GLN A 112 2.08 5.32 -0.93
C GLN A 112 3.23 6.19 -0.39
N TYR A 113 3.61 7.24 -1.10
CA TYR A 113 4.61 8.19 -0.63
C TYR A 113 4.20 8.83 0.69
N LYS A 114 2.94 9.27 0.81
CA LYS A 114 2.40 9.80 2.08
C LYS A 114 2.44 8.75 3.19
N LEU A 115 2.03 7.53 2.91
CA LEU A 115 2.11 6.43 3.88
C LEU A 115 3.56 6.24 4.38
N MET A 116 4.53 6.19 3.45
CA MET A 116 5.93 5.97 3.82
C MET A 116 6.49 7.14 4.64
N THR A 117 6.29 8.37 4.18
CA THR A 117 6.92 9.55 4.81
C THR A 117 6.18 10.03 6.06
N GLU A 118 4.85 10.09 6.02
CA GLU A 118 4.06 10.68 7.11
C GLU A 118 3.75 9.68 8.23
N TYR A 119 3.46 8.41 7.90
CA TYR A 119 3.12 7.40 8.90
C TYR A 119 4.35 6.64 9.41
N PHE A 120 5.16 6.09 8.50
CA PHE A 120 6.35 5.33 8.89
C PHE A 120 7.59 6.19 9.09
N GLY A 121 7.63 7.40 8.55
CA GLY A 121 8.80 8.28 8.53
C GLY A 121 9.97 7.66 7.74
N ILE A 122 9.67 6.89 6.70
CA ILE A 122 10.64 6.26 5.80
C ILE A 122 10.83 7.19 4.59
N THR A 123 12.05 7.70 4.43
CA THR A 123 12.44 8.55 3.29
C THR A 123 13.33 7.83 2.29
N ASN A 124 13.94 6.73 2.71
CA ASN A 124 14.83 5.93 1.86
C ASN A 124 14.61 4.45 2.16
N PRO A 125 13.60 3.80 1.55
CA PRO A 125 13.38 2.38 1.72
C PRO A 125 14.55 1.58 1.16
N LEU A 126 14.82 0.40 1.73
CA LEU A 126 15.84 -0.53 1.22
C LEU A 126 15.54 -0.94 -0.21
N MET A 127 14.27 -1.19 -0.50
CA MET A 127 13.82 -1.65 -1.80
C MET A 127 12.34 -1.32 -2.02
N TYR A 128 11.99 -1.04 -3.26
CA TYR A 128 10.62 -1.09 -3.76
C TYR A 128 10.51 -2.24 -4.77
N ILE A 129 9.59 -3.14 -4.55
CA ILE A 129 9.35 -4.29 -5.43
C ILE A 129 7.87 -4.40 -5.78
N GLY A 130 7.58 -5.10 -6.86
CA GLY A 130 6.22 -5.36 -7.29
C GLY A 130 6.18 -6.40 -8.40
N PHE A 131 4.99 -6.93 -8.63
CA PHE A 131 4.68 -7.79 -9.75
C PHE A 131 3.71 -7.05 -10.67
N SER A 132 3.87 -7.16 -12.00
CA SER A 132 2.96 -6.55 -12.99
C SER A 132 2.70 -5.07 -12.68
N MET A 133 1.44 -4.67 -12.48
CA MET A 133 1.02 -3.32 -12.11
C MET A 133 1.70 -2.79 -10.84
N GLY A 134 2.04 -3.66 -9.88
CA GLY A 134 2.82 -3.28 -8.71
C GLY A 134 4.24 -2.88 -9.07
N ALA A 135 4.87 -3.55 -10.04
CA ALA A 135 6.22 -3.21 -10.51
C ALA A 135 6.26 -1.89 -11.32
N GLN A 136 5.17 -1.55 -12.00
CA GLN A 136 5.07 -0.30 -12.77
C GLN A 136 5.00 0.95 -11.88
N GLN A 137 4.88 0.78 -10.57
CA GLN A 137 4.85 1.87 -9.59
C GLN A 137 6.18 2.05 -8.86
N ALA A 138 7.17 1.20 -9.13
CA ALA A 138 8.50 1.24 -8.53
C ALA A 138 9.37 2.43 -9.03
#